data_61822cf280010b099eab2b713efd9ff4
#
_entry.id   61822cf280010b099eab2b713efd9ff4
#
_cell.length_a   1.000
_cell.length_b   1.000
_cell.length_c   1.000
_cell.angle_alpha   90.00
_cell.angle_beta   90.00
_cell.angle_gamma   90.00
#
_symmetry.space_group_name_H-M   'P 1'
#
loop_
_entity.id
_entity.type
_entity.pdbx_description
1 polymer ?
#
loop_
_entity_poly.entity_id
_entity_poly.type
_entity_poly.pdbx_seq_one_letter_code
_entity_poly.pdbx_strand_id
1 'polypeptide(L)'
;GLVVLPAVTSAMFIPIRGSLTVAPMNTGFVYFHKTNAFANHAAINVLWNFLYTFNNNTRMKYPEDLLPKAVAERHFRAFYPQHDGSTTRLFKTEKPNIILFILESFTADVIEPLGGLPDVAPNLNALCKEGILFTNFYASGDRTDKGLISILSGYPAQPVTSIVKNPAKTQRLPYLNHYMADLGYNSSFIYGGDIDFANFRSYLTNSGFDHITAD
;
A
#
# COMPACT_ATOMS: atom_id res chain seq x y z
N GLY A 1 29.65 5.70 36.84
CA GLY A 1 29.23 6.35 35.58
C GLY A 1 29.25 5.42 34.37
N LEU A 2 30.33 4.67 34.14
CA LEU A 2 30.57 3.87 32.94
C LEU A 2 29.55 2.73 32.66
N VAL A 3 28.92 2.19 33.68
CA VAL A 3 27.90 1.10 33.54
C VAL A 3 26.49 1.68 33.58
N VAL A 4 26.27 2.71 34.39
CA VAL A 4 24.92 3.28 34.59
C VAL A 4 24.42 3.97 33.35
N LEU A 5 25.26 4.73 32.66
CA LEU A 5 24.86 5.46 31.44
C LEU A 5 24.42 4.51 30.32
N PRO A 6 25.19 3.48 29.94
CA PRO A 6 24.73 2.49 28.96
C PRO A 6 23.45 1.76 29.39
N ALA A 7 23.31 1.40 30.66
CA ALA A 7 22.12 0.73 31.19
C ALA A 7 20.86 1.62 31.07
N VAL A 8 20.97 2.90 31.45
CA VAL A 8 19.86 3.86 31.30
C VAL A 8 19.54 4.10 29.82
N THR A 9 20.55 4.24 28.98
CA THR A 9 20.34 4.42 27.53
C THR A 9 19.63 3.22 26.90
N SER A 10 20.04 1.99 27.30
CA SER A 10 19.38 0.77 26.83
C SER A 10 17.94 0.65 27.36
N ALA A 11 17.70 1.02 28.61
CA ALA A 11 16.35 1.03 29.19
C ALA A 11 15.42 2.05 28.53
N MET A 12 15.97 3.17 28.00
CA MET A 12 15.18 4.17 27.28
C MET A 12 14.81 3.75 25.86
N PHE A 13 15.43 2.69 25.32
CA PHE A 13 15.14 2.22 23.96
C PHE A 13 13.66 1.82 23.79
N ILE A 14 13.10 1.08 24.74
CA ILE A 14 11.72 0.60 24.69
C ILE A 14 10.71 1.77 24.76
N PRO A 15 10.80 2.70 25.73
CA PRO A 15 9.91 3.87 25.76
C PRO A 15 9.98 4.76 24.51
N ILE A 16 11.18 4.90 23.93
CA ILE A 16 11.36 5.72 22.71
C ILE A 16 10.79 5.02 21.49
N ARG A 17 11.06 3.73 21.33
CA ARG A 17 10.59 2.95 20.18
C ARG A 17 9.10 2.59 20.29
N GLY A 18 8.59 2.38 21.48
CA GLY A 18 7.20 2.02 21.78
C GLY A 18 6.84 0.55 21.54
N SER A 19 7.74 -0.24 20.96
CA SER A 19 7.48 -1.66 20.69
C SER A 19 8.76 -2.49 20.74
N LEU A 20 8.60 -3.80 20.98
CA LEU A 20 9.66 -4.82 20.85
C LEU A 20 9.63 -5.51 19.46
N THR A 21 8.63 -5.22 18.63
CA THR A 21 8.49 -5.79 17.28
C THR A 21 9.43 -5.12 16.28
N VAL A 22 9.46 -5.63 15.05
CA VAL A 22 10.29 -5.10 13.96
C VAL A 22 9.90 -3.65 13.62
N ALA A 23 8.60 -3.32 13.69
CA ALA A 23 8.11 -1.99 13.39
C ALA A 23 8.10 -1.08 14.64
N PRO A 24 8.62 0.16 14.56
CA PRO A 24 8.39 1.15 15.61
C PRO A 24 6.91 1.52 15.68
N MET A 25 6.44 1.82 16.90
CA MET A 25 5.04 2.20 17.12
C MET A 25 4.64 3.40 16.26
N ASN A 26 3.50 3.30 15.62
CA ASN A 26 2.90 4.34 14.81
C ASN A 26 1.40 4.46 15.12
N THR A 27 0.72 5.46 14.55
CA THR A 27 -0.71 5.70 14.80
C THR A 27 -1.61 4.57 14.31
N GLY A 28 -1.13 3.73 13.40
CA GLY A 28 -1.89 2.59 12.86
C GLY A 28 -2.09 1.43 13.84
N PHE A 29 -1.24 1.31 14.87
CA PHE A 29 -1.31 0.23 15.86
C PHE A 29 -2.66 0.12 16.59
N VAL A 30 -3.36 1.24 16.72
CA VAL A 30 -4.67 1.31 17.41
C VAL A 30 -5.86 1.15 16.47
N TYR A 31 -5.61 0.88 15.19
CA TYR A 31 -6.69 0.66 14.22
C TYR A 31 -7.17 -0.78 14.26
N PHE A 32 -8.30 -1.01 14.91
CA PHE A 32 -8.93 -2.31 15.08
C PHE A 32 -10.41 -2.34 14.65
N HIS A 33 -11.05 -1.17 14.54
CA HIS A 33 -12.46 -1.08 14.19
C HIS A 33 -12.63 -0.68 12.71
N LYS A 34 -13.27 -1.54 11.92
CA LYS A 34 -13.40 -1.37 10.45
C LYS A 34 -14.25 -0.15 10.04
N THR A 35 -15.30 0.15 10.78
CA THR A 35 -16.32 1.14 10.40
C THR A 35 -16.38 2.36 11.31
N ASN A 36 -15.88 2.28 12.54
CA ASN A 36 -15.90 3.37 13.50
C ASN A 36 -14.52 4.01 13.65
N ALA A 37 -14.24 5.00 12.80
CA ALA A 37 -13.01 5.77 12.85
C ALA A 37 -12.79 6.49 14.19
N PHE A 38 -13.87 6.92 14.85
CA PHE A 38 -13.77 7.57 16.16
C PHE A 38 -13.21 6.62 17.22
N ALA A 39 -13.62 5.33 17.23
CA ALA A 39 -13.07 4.35 18.16
C ALA A 39 -11.55 4.18 17.98
N ASN A 40 -11.08 4.13 16.74
CA ASN A 40 -9.66 4.05 16.45
C ASN A 40 -8.91 5.32 16.89
N HIS A 41 -9.45 6.49 16.63
CA HIS A 41 -8.83 7.75 17.03
C HIS A 41 -8.84 7.96 18.55
N ALA A 42 -9.90 7.54 19.24
CA ALA A 42 -10.01 7.65 20.70
C ALA A 42 -8.99 6.75 21.44
N ALA A 43 -8.53 5.68 20.81
CA ALA A 43 -7.51 4.79 21.36
C ALA A 43 -6.07 5.36 21.27
N ILE A 44 -5.86 6.41 20.49
CA ILE A 44 -4.54 7.04 20.36
C ILE A 44 -4.24 7.88 21.61
N ASN A 45 -3.08 7.64 22.23
CA ASN A 45 -2.61 8.48 23.33
C ASN A 45 -2.42 9.93 22.85
N VAL A 46 -3.15 10.88 23.43
CA VAL A 46 -3.19 12.28 22.98
C VAL A 46 -1.83 12.96 23.08
N LEU A 47 -1.10 12.77 24.19
CA LEU A 47 0.21 13.38 24.37
C LEU A 47 1.23 12.84 23.39
N TRP A 48 1.27 11.52 23.22
CA TRP A 48 2.15 10.88 22.26
C TRP A 48 1.86 11.33 20.83
N ASN A 49 0.58 11.36 20.44
CA ASN A 49 0.17 11.79 19.10
C ASN A 49 0.51 13.26 18.83
N PHE A 50 0.33 14.11 19.83
CA PHE A 50 0.72 15.53 19.72
C PHE A 50 2.22 15.67 19.46
N LEU A 51 3.06 15.02 20.26
CA LEU A 51 4.52 15.07 20.12
C LEU A 51 4.97 14.44 18.81
N TYR A 52 4.40 13.32 18.44
CA TYR A 52 4.67 12.63 17.18
C TYR A 52 4.32 13.52 15.97
N THR A 53 3.14 14.12 15.97
CA THR A 53 2.67 14.99 14.88
C THR A 53 3.49 16.26 14.81
N PHE A 54 3.84 16.86 15.97
CA PHE A 54 4.68 18.06 16.04
C PHE A 54 6.06 17.81 15.44
N ASN A 55 6.68 16.68 15.78
CA ASN A 55 8.00 16.32 15.27
C ASN A 55 7.98 15.91 13.79
N ASN A 56 6.91 15.24 13.35
CA ASN A 56 6.79 14.74 11.99
C ASN A 56 6.01 15.67 11.05
N ASN A 57 5.61 16.87 11.51
CA ASN A 57 4.89 17.85 10.70
C ASN A 57 5.85 18.57 9.71
N THR A 58 6.68 17.83 9.05
CA THR A 58 7.37 18.29 7.86
C THR A 58 6.32 18.41 6.76
N ARG A 59 5.79 19.63 6.57
CA ARG A 59 5.02 19.96 5.38
C ARG A 59 5.92 19.66 4.19
N MET A 60 5.70 18.55 3.54
CA MET A 60 6.36 18.25 2.27
C MET A 60 5.93 19.33 1.29
N LYS A 61 6.84 20.22 0.99
CA LYS A 61 6.68 21.15 -0.11
C LYS A 61 6.97 20.35 -1.37
N TYR A 62 5.92 19.95 -2.06
CA TYR A 62 6.07 19.59 -3.46
C TYR A 62 6.39 20.88 -4.22
N PRO A 63 7.30 20.85 -5.20
CA PRO A 63 7.47 21.97 -6.10
C PRO A 63 6.11 22.26 -6.75
N GLU A 64 5.56 23.44 -6.49
CA GLU A 64 4.20 23.78 -6.92
C GLU A 64 4.07 23.82 -8.44
N ASP A 65 5.18 24.02 -9.17
CA ASP A 65 5.16 24.24 -10.63
C ASP A 65 6.23 23.40 -11.37
N LEU A 66 6.18 22.07 -11.21
CA LEU A 66 7.03 21.17 -11.99
C LEU A 66 6.72 21.26 -13.51
N LEU A 67 5.47 21.48 -13.87
CA LEU A 67 5.00 21.60 -15.25
C LEU A 67 3.92 22.68 -15.32
N PRO A 68 3.87 23.48 -16.40
CA PRO A 68 2.74 24.34 -16.66
C PRO A 68 1.43 23.54 -16.64
N LYS A 69 0.37 24.07 -16.03
CA LYS A 69 -0.91 23.37 -15.82
C LYS A 69 -1.46 22.72 -17.09
N ALA A 70 -1.44 23.42 -18.22
CA ALA A 70 -1.92 22.89 -19.50
C ALA A 70 -1.09 21.68 -19.99
N VAL A 71 0.21 21.65 -19.69
CA VAL A 71 1.09 20.51 -20.04
C VAL A 71 0.78 19.34 -19.13
N ALA A 72 0.63 19.58 -17.84
CA ALA A 72 0.26 18.55 -16.86
C ALA A 72 -1.10 17.92 -17.19
N GLU A 73 -2.12 18.73 -17.51
CA GLU A 73 -3.45 18.24 -17.92
C GLU A 73 -3.39 17.41 -19.21
N ARG A 74 -2.59 17.83 -20.19
CA ARG A 74 -2.41 17.06 -21.43
C ARG A 74 -1.80 15.70 -21.16
N HIS A 75 -0.76 15.62 -20.33
CA HIS A 75 -0.15 14.35 -19.96
C HIS A 75 -1.12 13.47 -19.15
N PHE A 76 -1.83 14.06 -18.18
CA PHE A 76 -2.83 13.33 -17.42
C PHE A 76 -3.90 12.70 -18.33
N ARG A 77 -4.45 13.45 -19.26
CA ARG A 77 -5.42 12.91 -20.24
C ARG A 77 -4.84 11.82 -21.13
N ALA A 78 -3.56 11.88 -21.46
CA ALA A 78 -2.89 10.84 -22.24
C ALA A 78 -2.75 9.52 -21.46
N PHE A 79 -2.57 9.58 -20.12
CA PHE A 79 -2.55 8.40 -19.26
C PHE A 79 -3.94 7.79 -19.03
N TYR A 80 -5.00 8.59 -19.12
CA TYR A 80 -6.39 8.18 -18.92
C TYR A 80 -7.21 8.47 -20.18
N PRO A 81 -6.95 7.76 -21.30
CA PRO A 81 -7.73 7.95 -22.51
C PRO A 81 -9.18 7.59 -22.24
N GLN A 82 -10.10 8.35 -22.81
CA GLN A 82 -11.52 8.02 -22.74
C GLN A 82 -11.74 6.70 -23.50
N HIS A 83 -12.33 5.72 -22.81
CA HIS A 83 -12.69 4.46 -23.42
C HIS A 83 -13.86 4.65 -24.36
N ASP A 84 -13.78 4.08 -25.55
CA ASP A 84 -14.88 4.04 -26.53
C ASP A 84 -16.03 3.10 -26.14
N GLY A 85 -15.96 2.51 -24.93
CA GLY A 85 -16.93 1.55 -24.41
C GLY A 85 -16.73 0.12 -24.91
N SER A 86 -15.74 -0.13 -25.77
CA SER A 86 -15.40 -1.50 -26.16
C SER A 86 -14.63 -2.22 -25.06
N THR A 87 -15.14 -3.34 -24.58
CA THR A 87 -14.46 -4.18 -23.61
C THR A 87 -14.18 -5.55 -24.18
N THR A 88 -12.95 -6.03 -24.05
CA THR A 88 -12.62 -7.41 -24.42
C THR A 88 -13.02 -8.33 -23.28
N ARG A 89 -13.89 -9.29 -23.56
CA ARG A 89 -14.27 -10.32 -22.57
C ARG A 89 -13.12 -11.30 -22.38
N LEU A 90 -12.45 -11.23 -21.22
CA LEU A 90 -11.32 -12.09 -20.90
C LEU A 90 -11.75 -13.42 -20.25
N PHE A 91 -12.86 -13.42 -19.52
CA PHE A 91 -13.30 -14.55 -18.74
C PHE A 91 -14.50 -15.25 -19.37
N LYS A 92 -14.56 -16.57 -19.23
CA LYS A 92 -15.70 -17.40 -19.69
C LYS A 92 -16.95 -17.22 -18.82
N THR A 93 -16.77 -16.81 -17.57
CA THR A 93 -17.84 -16.54 -16.60
C THR A 93 -17.94 -15.06 -16.32
N GLU A 94 -19.13 -14.60 -15.91
CA GLU A 94 -19.35 -13.20 -15.54
C GLU A 94 -18.81 -12.89 -14.13
N LYS A 95 -18.70 -13.91 -13.29
CA LYS A 95 -18.25 -13.78 -11.89
C LYS A 95 -17.22 -14.87 -11.53
N PRO A 96 -15.97 -14.79 -12.05
CA PRO A 96 -14.93 -15.73 -11.70
C PRO A 96 -14.41 -15.48 -10.28
N ASN A 97 -13.91 -16.53 -9.60
CA ASN A 97 -13.07 -16.31 -8.43
C ASN A 97 -11.76 -15.64 -8.86
N ILE A 98 -11.28 -14.71 -8.05
CA ILE A 98 -10.08 -13.90 -8.36
C ILE A 98 -9.05 -14.09 -7.25
N ILE A 99 -7.83 -14.44 -7.63
CA ILE A 99 -6.66 -14.47 -6.75
C ILE A 99 -5.66 -13.46 -7.31
N LEU A 100 -5.33 -12.44 -6.53
CA LEU A 100 -4.35 -11.42 -6.89
C LEU A 100 -3.05 -11.66 -6.10
N PHE A 101 -1.99 -12.06 -6.77
CA PHE A 101 -0.66 -12.16 -6.17
C PHE A 101 0.10 -10.86 -6.39
N ILE A 102 0.52 -10.23 -5.29
CA ILE A 102 1.37 -9.04 -5.30
C ILE A 102 2.76 -9.49 -4.84
N LEU A 103 3.69 -9.58 -5.78
CA LEU A 103 5.05 -10.03 -5.52
C LEU A 103 5.95 -8.82 -5.23
N GLU A 104 6.47 -8.76 -3.99
CA GLU A 104 7.39 -7.71 -3.58
C GLU A 104 8.77 -7.90 -4.21
N SER A 105 9.41 -6.79 -4.58
CA SER A 105 10.77 -6.74 -5.18
C SER A 105 10.93 -7.61 -6.42
N PHE A 106 9.84 -7.93 -7.10
CA PHE A 106 9.87 -8.74 -8.32
C PHE A 106 9.98 -7.83 -9.55
N THR A 107 10.98 -8.07 -10.39
CA THR A 107 11.29 -7.25 -11.56
C THR A 107 11.15 -8.05 -12.86
N ALA A 108 10.91 -7.35 -13.98
CA ALA A 108 10.90 -7.95 -15.31
C ALA A 108 12.24 -8.59 -15.70
N ASP A 109 13.35 -8.20 -15.05
CA ASP A 109 14.67 -8.77 -15.31
C ASP A 109 14.78 -10.28 -15.04
N VAL A 110 13.83 -10.86 -14.30
CA VAL A 110 13.76 -12.30 -14.02
C VAL A 110 12.67 -13.02 -14.82
N ILE A 111 12.00 -12.30 -15.74
CA ILE A 111 10.91 -12.82 -16.56
C ILE A 111 11.39 -12.86 -18.02
N GLU A 112 11.77 -14.04 -18.49
CA GLU A 112 12.34 -14.23 -19.83
C GLU A 112 11.47 -13.67 -20.98
N PRO A 113 10.12 -13.89 -21.01
CA PRO A 113 9.26 -13.28 -22.04
C PRO A 113 9.22 -11.75 -22.06
N LEU A 114 9.71 -11.08 -21.02
CA LEU A 114 9.84 -9.62 -20.94
C LEU A 114 11.27 -9.14 -21.21
N GLY A 115 12.16 -10.03 -21.68
CA GLY A 115 13.57 -9.73 -21.96
C GLY A 115 14.49 -9.96 -20.76
N GLY A 116 14.00 -10.59 -19.70
CA GLY A 116 14.78 -10.94 -18.51
C GLY A 116 15.71 -12.12 -18.71
N LEU A 117 16.47 -12.44 -17.65
CA LEU A 117 17.43 -13.53 -17.64
C LEU A 117 16.72 -14.89 -17.80
N PRO A 118 17.25 -15.81 -18.63
CA PRO A 118 16.65 -17.13 -18.81
C PRO A 118 16.75 -17.98 -17.55
N ASP A 119 15.82 -18.91 -17.39
CA ASP A 119 15.79 -19.94 -16.35
C ASP A 119 15.73 -19.44 -14.89
N VAL A 120 15.53 -18.14 -14.64
CA VAL A 120 15.44 -17.60 -13.29
C VAL A 120 14.06 -17.87 -12.68
N ALA A 121 13.00 -17.73 -13.46
CA ALA A 121 11.62 -17.93 -13.01
C ALA A 121 10.84 -18.88 -13.94
N PRO A 122 11.23 -20.17 -14.04
CA PRO A 122 10.72 -21.08 -15.06
C PRO A 122 9.19 -21.30 -14.98
N ASN A 123 8.63 -21.39 -13.77
CA ASN A 123 7.19 -21.55 -13.58
C ASN A 123 6.41 -20.31 -14.02
N LEU A 124 6.92 -19.11 -13.75
CA LEU A 124 6.29 -17.87 -14.19
C LEU A 124 6.41 -17.69 -15.70
N ASN A 125 7.57 -18.06 -16.27
CA ASN A 125 7.77 -18.08 -17.73
C ASN A 125 6.78 -19.04 -18.43
N ALA A 126 6.46 -20.18 -17.81
CA ALA A 126 5.43 -21.09 -18.31
C ALA A 126 4.03 -20.45 -18.24
N LEU A 127 3.67 -19.85 -17.11
CA LEU A 127 2.39 -19.14 -16.95
C LEU A 127 2.23 -18.00 -17.96
N CYS A 128 3.28 -17.28 -18.30
CA CYS A 128 3.25 -16.25 -19.34
C CYS A 128 2.87 -16.79 -20.73
N LYS A 129 3.13 -18.06 -21.00
CA LYS A 129 2.74 -18.73 -22.27
C LYS A 129 1.33 -19.25 -22.26
N GLU A 130 0.78 -19.55 -21.08
CA GLU A 130 -0.59 -20.11 -20.90
C GLU A 130 -1.65 -19.05 -20.67
N GLY A 131 -1.25 -17.87 -20.15
CA GLY A 131 -2.13 -16.79 -19.75
C GLY A 131 -2.04 -15.57 -20.65
N ILE A 132 -2.46 -14.42 -20.10
CA ILE A 132 -2.35 -13.11 -20.75
C ILE A 132 -1.20 -12.37 -20.10
N LEU A 133 -0.17 -12.06 -20.86
CA LEU A 133 0.97 -11.28 -20.43
C LEU A 133 0.80 -9.80 -20.84
N PHE A 134 0.76 -8.91 -19.87
CA PHE A 134 0.77 -7.46 -20.09
C PHE A 134 2.23 -6.99 -20.19
N THR A 135 2.70 -6.68 -21.37
CA THR A 135 4.11 -6.30 -21.62
C THR A 135 4.45 -4.86 -21.25
N ASN A 136 3.44 -3.99 -21.12
CA ASN A 136 3.59 -2.58 -20.77
C ASN A 136 2.94 -2.26 -19.41
N PHE A 137 3.17 -3.11 -18.43
CA PHE A 137 2.64 -2.94 -17.08
C PHE A 137 3.76 -2.52 -16.12
N TYR A 138 3.63 -1.34 -15.52
CA TYR A 138 4.66 -0.74 -14.69
C TYR A 138 4.14 -0.47 -13.28
N ALA A 139 5.01 -0.66 -12.28
CA ALA A 139 4.74 -0.24 -10.92
C ALA A 139 4.69 1.30 -10.85
N SER A 140 3.68 1.86 -10.21
CA SER A 140 3.57 3.32 -10.06
C SER A 140 4.44 3.88 -8.94
N GLY A 141 5.04 3.04 -8.11
CA GLY A 141 5.86 3.43 -6.96
C GLY A 141 7.06 2.53 -6.74
N ASP A 142 8.06 3.08 -6.06
CA ASP A 142 9.35 2.48 -5.75
C ASP A 142 9.36 1.63 -4.48
N ARG A 143 8.26 1.63 -3.72
CA ARG A 143 8.15 0.93 -2.43
C ARG A 143 6.78 0.29 -2.26
N THR A 144 6.72 -0.78 -1.48
CA THR A 144 5.50 -1.54 -1.17
C THR A 144 4.42 -0.66 -0.54
N ASP A 145 4.77 0.27 0.34
CA ASP A 145 3.84 1.19 0.99
C ASP A 145 3.18 2.20 0.03
N LYS A 146 3.71 2.36 -1.17
CA LYS A 146 3.12 3.15 -2.26
C LYS A 146 2.43 2.24 -3.27
N GLY A 147 3.10 1.15 -3.67
CA GLY A 147 2.62 0.22 -4.70
C GLY A 147 1.32 -0.47 -4.30
N LEU A 148 1.22 -0.94 -3.05
CA LEU A 148 0.02 -1.58 -2.53
C LEU A 148 -1.20 -0.65 -2.59
N ILE A 149 -1.03 0.61 -2.18
CA ILE A 149 -2.11 1.60 -2.25
C ILE A 149 -2.52 1.89 -3.70
N SER A 150 -1.54 1.93 -4.60
CA SER A 150 -1.83 2.14 -6.03
C SER A 150 -2.63 0.98 -6.63
N ILE A 151 -2.33 -0.25 -6.24
CA ILE A 151 -3.04 -1.45 -6.72
C ILE A 151 -4.44 -1.52 -6.12
N LEU A 152 -4.57 -1.35 -4.80
CA LEU A 152 -5.84 -1.58 -4.10
C LEU A 152 -6.77 -0.37 -4.09
N SER A 153 -6.26 0.84 -4.33
CA SER A 153 -7.05 2.09 -4.29
C SER A 153 -6.94 2.93 -5.55
N GLY A 154 -6.15 2.52 -6.55
CA GLY A 154 -5.91 3.32 -7.75
C GLY A 154 -5.24 4.68 -7.46
N TYR A 155 -4.67 4.85 -6.26
CA TYR A 155 -4.06 6.12 -5.87
C TYR A 155 -2.60 6.20 -6.35
N PRO A 156 -2.24 7.16 -7.20
CA PRO A 156 -0.89 7.26 -7.75
C PRO A 156 0.17 7.43 -6.65
N ALA A 157 1.27 6.72 -6.78
CA ALA A 157 2.38 6.83 -5.85
C ALA A 157 2.95 8.25 -5.81
N GLN A 158 3.13 8.78 -4.62
CA GLN A 158 3.73 10.11 -4.43
C GLN A 158 5.26 9.99 -4.44
N PRO A 159 5.99 10.93 -5.04
CA PRO A 159 7.46 10.84 -5.16
C PRO A 159 8.18 10.75 -3.81
N VAL A 160 7.76 11.51 -2.82
CA VAL A 160 8.52 11.70 -1.57
C VAL A 160 7.93 10.91 -0.41
N THR A 161 6.59 10.87 -0.28
CA THR A 161 5.93 10.20 0.85
C THR A 161 4.87 9.23 0.40
N SER A 162 4.51 8.29 1.26
CA SER A 162 3.36 7.43 1.05
C SER A 162 2.15 7.96 1.81
N ILE A 163 0.99 7.95 1.17
CA ILE A 163 -0.30 8.34 1.76
C ILE A 163 -0.70 7.42 2.91
N VAL A 164 -0.20 6.18 2.94
CA VAL A 164 -0.47 5.20 4.00
C VAL A 164 -0.07 5.72 5.39
N LYS A 165 0.92 6.62 5.45
CA LYS A 165 1.35 7.28 6.70
C LYS A 165 0.33 8.27 7.24
N ASN A 166 -0.74 8.53 6.51
CA ASN A 166 -1.80 9.45 6.93
C ASN A 166 -3.16 8.73 6.94
N PRO A 167 -3.52 8.03 8.03
CA PRO A 167 -4.75 7.27 8.13
C PRO A 167 -6.02 8.08 7.86
N ALA A 168 -6.05 9.35 8.27
CA ALA A 168 -7.19 10.23 8.00
C ALA A 168 -7.44 10.51 6.51
N LYS A 169 -6.39 10.41 5.68
CA LYS A 169 -6.51 10.51 4.23
C LYS A 169 -6.85 9.17 3.60
N THR A 170 -6.22 8.09 4.05
CA THR A 170 -6.48 6.76 3.48
C THR A 170 -7.91 6.30 3.70
N GLN A 171 -8.58 6.70 4.78
CA GLN A 171 -10.01 6.42 5.01
C GLN A 171 -10.94 6.91 3.88
N ARG A 172 -10.49 7.88 3.08
CA ARG A 172 -11.28 8.49 2.01
C ARG A 172 -10.94 7.95 0.63
N LEU A 173 -10.02 7.01 0.55
CA LEU A 173 -9.64 6.41 -0.72
C LEU A 173 -10.74 5.44 -1.19
N PRO A 174 -10.92 5.28 -2.49
CA PRO A 174 -11.65 4.14 -3.02
C PRO A 174 -10.85 2.86 -2.75
N TYR A 175 -11.55 1.76 -2.54
CA TYR A 175 -10.92 0.46 -2.33
C TYR A 175 -11.48 -0.56 -3.31
N LEU A 176 -10.61 -1.32 -3.94
CA LEU A 176 -10.98 -2.34 -4.91
C LEU A 176 -11.99 -3.35 -4.32
N ASN A 177 -11.75 -3.79 -3.07
CA ASN A 177 -12.63 -4.74 -2.41
C ASN A 177 -14.04 -4.20 -2.12
N HIS A 178 -14.25 -2.87 -1.97
CA HIS A 178 -15.59 -2.30 -1.88
C HIS A 178 -16.36 -2.50 -3.18
N TYR A 179 -15.75 -2.21 -4.33
CA TYR A 179 -16.37 -2.47 -5.64
C TYR A 179 -16.65 -3.95 -5.85
N MET A 180 -15.75 -4.82 -5.38
CA MET A 180 -15.96 -6.27 -5.46
C MET A 180 -17.09 -6.73 -4.53
N ALA A 181 -17.22 -6.15 -3.34
CA ALA A 181 -18.32 -6.42 -2.42
C ALA A 181 -19.69 -6.02 -3.02
N ASP A 182 -19.77 -4.88 -3.70
CA ASP A 182 -20.98 -4.45 -4.42
C ASP A 182 -21.39 -5.45 -5.52
N LEU A 183 -20.42 -6.16 -6.09
CA LEU A 183 -20.63 -7.26 -7.02
C LEU A 183 -20.89 -8.61 -6.32
N GLY A 184 -20.95 -8.62 -4.98
CA GLY A 184 -21.23 -9.80 -4.15
C GLY A 184 -20.04 -10.75 -4.00
N TYR A 185 -18.80 -10.26 -4.04
CA TYR A 185 -17.60 -11.03 -3.67
C TYR A 185 -17.32 -10.90 -2.18
N ASN A 186 -16.82 -11.98 -1.59
CA ASN A 186 -16.13 -11.93 -0.30
C ASN A 186 -14.64 -11.76 -0.54
N SER A 187 -14.00 -10.92 0.26
CA SER A 187 -12.60 -10.54 0.08
C SER A 187 -11.73 -10.98 1.25
N SER A 188 -10.57 -11.55 0.92
CA SER A 188 -9.55 -11.92 1.91
C SER A 188 -8.23 -11.31 1.53
N PHE A 189 -7.48 -10.81 2.51
CA PHE A 189 -6.14 -10.30 2.34
C PHE A 189 -5.18 -11.13 3.18
N ILE A 190 -4.17 -11.71 2.53
CA ILE A 190 -3.13 -12.52 3.19
C ILE A 190 -1.81 -11.79 3.00
N TYR A 191 -1.11 -11.51 4.09
CA TYR A 191 0.17 -10.81 4.09
C TYR A 191 1.20 -11.62 4.86
N GLY A 192 2.32 -11.93 4.20
CA GLY A 192 3.42 -12.70 4.78
C GLY A 192 4.43 -11.81 5.52
N GLY A 193 3.99 -10.79 6.22
CA GLY A 193 4.83 -9.88 6.99
C GLY A 193 4.07 -9.16 8.09
N ASP A 194 4.80 -8.37 8.89
CA ASP A 194 4.24 -7.58 9.98
C ASP A 194 3.31 -6.48 9.44
N ILE A 195 2.02 -6.60 9.73
CA ILE A 195 0.98 -5.65 9.30
C ILE A 195 1.15 -4.25 9.91
N ASP A 196 1.91 -4.13 10.99
CA ASP A 196 2.19 -2.85 11.64
C ASP A 196 3.29 -2.06 10.92
N PHE A 197 4.02 -2.73 10.03
CA PHE A 197 4.97 -2.07 9.16
C PHE A 197 4.25 -1.03 8.27
N ALA A 198 4.83 0.16 8.20
CA ALA A 198 4.38 1.26 7.33
C ALA A 198 2.89 1.67 7.46
N ASN A 199 2.23 1.43 8.59
CA ASN A 199 0.80 1.71 8.82
C ASN A 199 -0.17 0.81 8.01
N PHE A 200 0.24 -0.35 7.52
CA PHE A 200 -0.66 -1.23 6.77
C PHE A 200 -1.88 -1.66 7.58
N ARG A 201 -1.74 -1.87 8.90
CA ARG A 201 -2.89 -2.18 9.77
C ARG A 201 -4.01 -1.16 9.60
N SER A 202 -3.71 0.13 9.67
CA SER A 202 -4.73 1.18 9.54
C SER A 202 -5.36 1.18 8.15
N TYR A 203 -4.57 1.01 7.11
CA TYR A 203 -5.05 0.98 5.73
C TYR A 203 -5.95 -0.23 5.46
N LEU A 204 -5.49 -1.42 5.82
CA LEU A 204 -6.23 -2.66 5.60
C LEU A 204 -7.51 -2.74 6.47
N THR A 205 -7.46 -2.24 7.71
CA THR A 205 -8.66 -2.14 8.54
C THR A 205 -9.70 -1.22 7.91
N ASN A 206 -9.28 -0.06 7.40
CA ASN A 206 -10.18 0.90 6.75
C ASN A 206 -10.70 0.40 5.39
N SER A 207 -9.93 -0.45 4.70
CA SER A 207 -10.34 -1.00 3.41
C SER A 207 -11.53 -1.95 3.50
N GLY A 208 -11.81 -2.51 4.70
CA GLY A 208 -12.99 -3.33 4.93
C GLY A 208 -12.93 -4.73 4.33
N PHE A 209 -11.73 -5.33 4.16
CA PHE A 209 -11.63 -6.75 3.83
C PHE A 209 -12.40 -7.61 4.84
N ASP A 210 -13.09 -8.65 4.38
CA ASP A 210 -13.84 -9.57 5.25
C ASP A 210 -12.89 -10.32 6.18
N HIS A 211 -11.77 -10.78 5.63
CA HIS A 211 -10.73 -11.49 6.36
C HIS A 211 -9.35 -10.88 6.08
N ILE A 212 -8.57 -10.68 7.13
CA ILE A 212 -7.18 -10.23 7.06
C ILE A 212 -6.35 -11.23 7.86
N THR A 213 -5.36 -11.84 7.22
CA THR A 213 -4.39 -12.74 7.84
C THR A 213 -3.00 -12.15 7.63
N ALA A 214 -2.25 -11.94 8.70
CA ALA A 214 -0.88 -11.42 8.70
C ALA A 214 -0.10 -12.05 9.86
N ASP A 215 1.23 -12.03 9.80
CA ASP A 215 2.12 -12.48 10.88
C ASP A 215 2.13 -11.49 12.04
#